data_a1b9153a9408ca1ff581179d08fe9dfb
#
_entry.id   a1b9153a9408ca1ff581179d08fe9dfb
#
_cell.length_a   1.000
_cell.length_b   1.000
_cell.length_c   1.000
_cell.angle_alpha   90.00
_cell.angle_beta   90.00
_cell.angle_gamma   90.00
#
_symmetry.space_group_name_H-M   'P 1'
#
loop_
_entity.id
_entity.type
_entity.pdbx_description
1 polymer ?
#
loop_
_entity_poly.entity_id
_entity_poly.type
_entity_poly.pdbx_seq_one_letter_code
_entity_poly.pdbx_strand_id
1 'polypeptide(L)'
;MILIVGLGNPGNKYKDTRHNIGFKIIDEVHNYYDFPPFKKKFDGLYSKKKILEQNIVIFKPTSSMNVCGEPILNIFNFFKIKNNEDLIVFHDDLDMDFSKIRVKSSGSHGGHNGIRNIIKYFGDEFYRIKFGIKNNSFTKKKIKAEIFVLEKFSNSES
;
A
#
# COMPACT_ATOMS: atom_id res chain seq x y z
N MET A 1 14.47 -1.56 -6.54
CA MET A 1 13.27 -0.70 -6.59
C MET A 1 12.14 -1.36 -5.81
N ILE A 2 11.44 -0.60 -5.00
CA ILE A 2 10.34 -1.10 -4.19
C ILE A 2 9.05 -0.40 -4.65
N LEU A 3 7.98 -1.16 -4.82
CA LEU A 3 6.65 -0.64 -5.10
C LEU A 3 5.80 -0.75 -3.84
N ILE A 4 5.32 0.39 -3.36
CA ILE A 4 4.48 0.49 -2.18
C ILE A 4 3.09 0.91 -2.63
N VAL A 5 2.11 0.07 -2.33
CA VAL A 5 0.71 0.27 -2.76
C VAL A 5 -0.16 0.48 -1.54
N GLY A 6 -1.00 1.49 -1.59
CA GLY A 6 -2.07 1.67 -0.61
C GLY A 6 -3.42 1.38 -1.26
N LEU A 7 -4.21 0.49 -0.66
CA LEU A 7 -5.51 0.13 -1.18
C LEU A 7 -6.61 1.02 -0.62
N GLY A 8 -7.59 1.33 -1.46
CA GLY A 8 -8.77 2.09 -1.10
C GLY A 8 -9.73 2.16 -2.26
N ASN A 9 -10.87 2.77 -2.03
CA ASN A 9 -11.85 3.04 -3.09
C ASN A 9 -11.81 4.53 -3.42
N PRO A 10 -11.79 4.89 -4.72
CA PRO A 10 -11.71 6.29 -5.12
C PRO A 10 -13.00 7.06 -4.85
N GLY A 11 -12.87 8.38 -4.78
CA GLY A 11 -14.00 9.30 -4.65
C GLY A 11 -14.22 9.82 -3.24
N ASN A 12 -14.85 10.97 -3.15
CA ASN A 12 -15.10 11.65 -1.87
C ASN A 12 -15.99 10.83 -0.94
N LYS A 13 -16.87 10.00 -1.49
CA LYS A 13 -17.75 9.13 -0.73
C LYS A 13 -16.98 8.19 0.21
N TYR A 14 -15.80 7.78 -0.19
CA TYR A 14 -15.00 6.80 0.56
C TYR A 14 -13.80 7.43 1.27
N LYS A 15 -13.56 8.72 1.10
CA LYS A 15 -12.35 9.40 1.57
C LYS A 15 -12.04 9.16 3.04
N ASP A 16 -13.06 9.19 3.89
CA ASP A 16 -12.89 9.03 5.33
C ASP A 16 -13.35 7.66 5.83
N THR A 17 -13.57 6.71 4.91
CA THR A 17 -13.94 5.36 5.30
C THR A 17 -12.72 4.57 5.78
N ARG A 18 -12.99 3.55 6.60
CA ARG A 18 -11.93 2.66 7.11
C ARG A 18 -11.19 1.92 5.99
N HIS A 19 -11.87 1.60 4.89
CA HIS A 19 -11.27 0.95 3.74
C HIS A 19 -10.26 1.83 3.00
N ASN A 20 -10.26 3.14 3.24
CA ASN A 20 -9.32 4.05 2.58
C ASN A 20 -8.05 4.30 3.40
N ILE A 21 -7.83 3.52 4.43
CA ILE A 21 -6.65 3.68 5.27
C ILE A 21 -5.35 3.54 4.46
N GLY A 22 -5.33 2.64 3.48
CA GLY A 22 -4.17 2.49 2.60
C GLY A 22 -3.88 3.76 1.81
N PHE A 23 -4.90 4.43 1.29
CA PHE A 23 -4.75 5.71 0.59
C PHE A 23 -4.20 6.79 1.52
N LYS A 24 -4.71 6.86 2.74
CA LYS A 24 -4.25 7.84 3.73
C LYS A 24 -2.77 7.65 4.06
N ILE A 25 -2.33 6.41 4.15
CA ILE A 25 -0.93 6.10 4.43
C ILE A 25 -0.05 6.55 3.28
N ILE A 26 -0.44 6.25 2.05
CA ILE A 26 0.32 6.68 0.87
C ILE A 26 0.40 8.21 0.82
N ASP A 27 -0.68 8.92 1.10
CA ASP A 27 -0.68 10.38 1.12
C ASP A 27 0.25 10.93 2.20
N GLU A 28 0.29 10.30 3.36
CA GLU A 28 1.19 10.72 4.45
C GLU A 28 2.66 10.41 4.11
N VAL A 29 2.93 9.28 3.48
CA VAL A 29 4.28 8.94 3.00
C VAL A 29 4.73 9.96 1.96
N HIS A 30 3.85 10.28 1.02
CA HIS A 30 4.10 11.28 -0.02
C HIS A 30 4.50 12.62 0.61
N ASN A 31 3.75 13.04 1.61
CA ASN A 31 3.95 14.32 2.27
C ASN A 31 5.21 14.32 3.14
N TYR A 32 5.39 13.28 3.94
CA TYR A 32 6.50 13.19 4.88
C TYR A 32 7.87 13.16 4.18
N TYR A 33 7.97 12.42 3.08
CA TYR A 33 9.21 12.26 2.33
C TYR A 33 9.33 13.24 1.16
N ASP A 34 8.36 14.12 1.00
CA ASP A 34 8.38 15.16 -0.02
C ASP A 34 8.53 14.56 -1.43
N PHE A 35 7.67 13.60 -1.75
CA PHE A 35 7.64 13.01 -3.09
C PHE A 35 7.21 14.04 -4.14
N PRO A 36 7.64 13.89 -5.40
CA PRO A 36 7.10 14.70 -6.51
C PRO A 36 5.57 14.55 -6.62
N PRO A 37 4.89 15.51 -7.26
CA PRO A 37 3.44 15.39 -7.46
C PRO A 37 3.05 14.06 -8.09
N PHE A 38 1.90 13.53 -7.66
CA PHE A 38 1.37 12.30 -8.23
C PHE A 38 1.12 12.44 -9.72
N LYS A 39 1.42 11.38 -10.47
CA LYS A 39 1.12 11.26 -11.90
C LYS A 39 -0.03 10.28 -12.06
N LYS A 40 -0.98 10.61 -12.95
CA LYS A 40 -2.12 9.76 -13.24
C LYS A 40 -1.77 8.79 -14.35
N LYS A 41 -1.68 7.51 -14.04
CA LYS A 41 -1.40 6.44 -15.00
C LYS A 41 -1.71 5.09 -14.35
N PHE A 42 -1.89 4.04 -15.15
CA PHE A 42 -2.16 2.67 -14.67
C PHE A 42 -3.43 2.60 -13.83
N ASP A 43 -4.46 3.36 -14.19
CA ASP A 43 -5.69 3.45 -13.40
C ASP A 43 -5.42 3.79 -11.94
N GLY A 44 -4.53 4.75 -11.72
CA GLY A 44 -4.16 5.16 -10.38
C GLY A 44 -3.28 6.40 -10.37
N LEU A 45 -2.74 6.68 -9.20
CA LEU A 45 -1.86 7.81 -8.95
C LEU A 45 -0.55 7.29 -8.38
N TYR A 46 0.56 7.65 -9.01
CA TYR A 46 1.88 7.21 -8.54
C TYR A 46 2.87 8.36 -8.45
N SER A 47 3.86 8.18 -7.61
CA SER A 47 5.01 9.08 -7.51
C SER A 47 6.26 8.25 -7.21
N LYS A 48 7.40 8.73 -7.64
CA LYS A 48 8.67 8.02 -7.48
C LYS A 48 9.71 8.93 -6.87
N LYS A 49 10.47 8.41 -5.91
CA LYS A 49 11.56 9.14 -5.28
C LYS A 49 12.63 8.15 -4.79
N LYS A 50 13.88 8.59 -4.79
CA LYS A 50 14.97 7.82 -4.19
C LYS A 50 15.08 8.20 -2.71
N ILE A 51 14.96 7.22 -1.83
CA ILE A 51 15.05 7.40 -0.38
C ILE A 51 16.03 6.37 0.17
N LEU A 52 17.01 6.81 0.96
CA LEU A 52 18.01 5.93 1.56
C LEU A 52 18.66 5.00 0.51
N GLU A 53 19.06 5.59 -0.63
CA GLU A 53 19.70 4.89 -1.75
C GLU A 53 18.79 3.88 -2.47
N GLN A 54 17.50 3.84 -2.15
CA GLN A 54 16.54 2.94 -2.75
C GLN A 54 15.51 3.72 -3.56
N ASN A 55 15.25 3.29 -4.80
CA ASN A 55 14.17 3.85 -5.60
C ASN A 55 12.84 3.32 -5.09
N ILE A 56 11.95 4.22 -4.73
CA ILE A 56 10.64 3.88 -4.18
C ILE A 56 9.55 4.47 -5.04
N VAL A 57 8.61 3.63 -5.44
CA VAL A 57 7.38 4.05 -6.14
C VAL A 57 6.23 3.86 -5.18
N ILE A 58 5.45 4.90 -4.97
CA ILE A 58 4.20 4.81 -4.20
C ILE A 58 3.04 4.88 -5.17
N PHE A 59 2.00 4.10 -4.92
CA PHE A 59 0.88 3.95 -5.85
C PHE A 59 -0.44 3.79 -5.13
N LYS A 60 -1.45 4.54 -5.59
CA LYS A 60 -2.84 4.41 -5.16
C LYS A 60 -3.66 3.99 -6.38
N PRO A 61 -4.04 2.71 -6.53
CA PRO A 61 -4.94 2.35 -7.61
C PRO A 61 -6.30 3.01 -7.38
N THR A 62 -6.82 3.68 -8.40
CA THR A 62 -8.10 4.38 -8.33
C THR A 62 -9.23 3.62 -8.99
N SER A 63 -8.95 2.42 -9.50
CA SER A 63 -9.97 1.46 -9.89
C SER A 63 -10.67 0.93 -8.64
N SER A 64 -11.81 0.28 -8.82
CA SER A 64 -12.48 -0.40 -7.71
C SER A 64 -11.52 -1.39 -7.05
N MET A 65 -11.59 -1.53 -5.73
CA MET A 65 -10.69 -2.37 -4.96
C MET A 65 -10.66 -3.82 -5.44
N ASN A 66 -11.80 -4.35 -5.87
CA ASN A 66 -11.88 -5.75 -6.33
C ASN A 66 -11.28 -5.98 -7.72
N VAL A 67 -10.78 -4.95 -8.39
CA VAL A 67 -10.08 -5.05 -9.68
C VAL A 67 -8.74 -4.31 -9.65
N CYS A 68 -8.14 -4.15 -8.48
CA CYS A 68 -6.91 -3.39 -8.33
C CYS A 68 -5.64 -4.13 -8.73
N GLY A 69 -5.69 -5.46 -8.88
CA GLY A 69 -4.49 -6.26 -9.15
C GLY A 69 -3.87 -5.99 -10.51
N GLU A 70 -4.67 -5.81 -11.55
CA GLU A 70 -4.15 -5.52 -12.89
C GLU A 70 -3.41 -4.18 -12.96
N PRO A 71 -3.96 -3.07 -12.44
CA PRO A 71 -3.20 -1.82 -12.35
C PRO A 71 -1.87 -1.97 -11.62
N ILE A 72 -1.86 -2.71 -10.52
CA ILE A 72 -0.63 -2.94 -9.76
C ILE A 72 0.38 -3.74 -10.59
N LEU A 73 -0.08 -4.77 -11.29
CA LEU A 73 0.81 -5.54 -12.16
C LEU A 73 1.37 -4.68 -13.29
N ASN A 74 0.56 -3.80 -13.84
CA ASN A 74 1.00 -2.93 -14.94
C ASN A 74 2.11 -1.97 -14.49
N ILE A 75 1.98 -1.35 -13.33
CA ILE A 75 3.03 -0.46 -12.82
C ILE A 75 4.27 -1.25 -12.38
N PHE A 76 4.08 -2.42 -11.79
CA PHE A 76 5.16 -3.33 -11.40
C PHE A 76 6.04 -3.67 -12.62
N ASN A 77 5.39 -4.02 -13.73
CA ASN A 77 6.09 -4.36 -14.97
C ASN A 77 6.70 -3.13 -15.65
N PHE A 78 6.02 -2.00 -15.60
CA PHE A 78 6.51 -0.75 -16.20
C PHE A 78 7.87 -0.36 -15.62
N PHE A 79 8.02 -0.50 -14.31
CA PHE A 79 9.28 -0.19 -13.63
C PHE A 79 10.23 -1.39 -13.58
N LYS A 80 9.92 -2.46 -14.29
CA LYS A 80 10.78 -3.65 -14.43
C LYS A 80 11.14 -4.29 -13.09
N ILE A 81 10.22 -4.27 -12.14
CA ILE A 81 10.39 -4.95 -10.86
C ILE A 81 10.27 -6.45 -11.10
N LYS A 82 11.18 -7.24 -10.56
CA LYS A 82 11.27 -8.68 -10.85
C LYS A 82 10.81 -9.57 -9.71
N ASN A 83 10.95 -9.10 -8.47
CA ASN A 83 10.68 -9.93 -7.30
C ASN A 83 9.43 -9.47 -6.58
N ASN A 84 8.54 -10.41 -6.26
CA ASN A 84 7.32 -10.10 -5.52
C ASN A 84 7.61 -9.57 -4.13
N GLU A 85 8.76 -9.89 -3.56
CA GLU A 85 9.19 -9.35 -2.26
C GLU A 85 9.43 -7.84 -2.30
N ASP A 86 9.52 -7.25 -3.49
CA ASP A 86 9.64 -5.80 -3.67
C ASP A 86 8.27 -5.11 -3.78
N LEU A 87 7.19 -5.87 -3.65
CA LEU A 87 5.82 -5.36 -3.58
C LEU A 87 5.36 -5.34 -2.12
N ILE A 88 4.97 -4.16 -1.66
CA ILE A 88 4.45 -3.96 -0.31
C ILE A 88 3.08 -3.33 -0.42
N VAL A 89 2.06 -3.96 0.17
CA VAL A 89 0.68 -3.50 0.08
C VAL A 89 0.16 -3.14 1.47
N PHE A 90 -0.31 -1.90 1.61
CA PHE A 90 -0.99 -1.44 2.82
C PHE A 90 -2.50 -1.63 2.65
N HIS A 91 -3.14 -2.27 3.61
CA HIS A 91 -4.57 -2.48 3.57
C HIS A 91 -5.17 -2.58 4.97
N ASP A 92 -6.48 -2.45 5.05
CA ASP A 92 -7.23 -2.58 6.28
C ASP A 92 -7.44 -4.04 6.68
N ASP A 93 -7.69 -4.26 7.96
CA ASP A 93 -8.11 -5.56 8.48
C ASP A 93 -9.24 -5.32 9.50
N LEU A 94 -10.43 -5.78 9.14
CA LEU A 94 -11.65 -5.60 9.95
C LEU A 94 -11.62 -6.38 11.27
N ASP A 95 -10.83 -7.44 11.33
CA ASP A 95 -10.78 -8.33 12.50
C ASP A 95 -9.70 -7.94 13.50
N MET A 96 -8.82 -7.03 13.15
CA MET A 96 -7.76 -6.55 14.03
C MET A 96 -8.17 -5.29 14.74
N ASP A 97 -7.79 -5.19 16.02
CA ASP A 97 -7.99 -3.96 16.78
C ASP A 97 -7.23 -2.81 16.17
N PHE A 98 -7.76 -1.63 16.27
CA PHE A 98 -7.23 -0.42 15.69
C PHE A 98 -5.79 -0.11 16.13
N SER A 99 -5.38 -0.55 17.31
CA SER A 99 -4.01 -0.37 17.80
C SER A 99 -3.01 -1.34 17.19
N LYS A 100 -3.48 -2.31 16.40
CA LYS A 100 -2.63 -3.37 15.87
C LYS A 100 -2.19 -3.09 14.45
N ILE A 101 -0.94 -3.43 14.19
CA ILE A 101 -0.32 -3.40 12.86
C ILE A 101 0.37 -4.73 12.70
N ARG A 102 0.17 -5.37 11.55
CA ARG A 102 0.79 -6.67 11.29
C ARG A 102 1.44 -6.67 9.93
N VAL A 103 2.70 -7.13 9.89
CA VAL A 103 3.45 -7.29 8.64
C VAL A 103 3.50 -8.79 8.32
N LYS A 104 3.15 -9.14 7.08
CA LYS A 104 3.23 -10.52 6.60
C LYS A 104 3.92 -10.56 5.24
N SER A 105 4.77 -11.56 5.03
CA SER A 105 5.46 -11.77 3.75
C SER A 105 4.67 -12.68 2.81
N SER A 106 3.64 -13.34 3.30
CA SER A 106 2.78 -14.23 2.52
C SER A 106 1.48 -14.49 3.25
N GLY A 107 0.56 -15.16 2.59
CA GLY A 107 -0.68 -15.58 3.23
C GLY A 107 -1.91 -15.40 2.36
N SER A 108 -3.03 -15.97 2.81
CA SER A 108 -4.30 -15.86 2.11
C SER A 108 -4.87 -14.44 2.22
N HIS A 109 -5.99 -14.20 1.51
CA HIS A 109 -6.58 -12.86 1.46
C HIS A 109 -7.40 -12.49 2.71
N GLY A 110 -7.71 -13.45 3.57
CA GLY A 110 -8.48 -13.17 4.79
C GLY A 110 -9.83 -12.51 4.55
N GLY A 111 -10.44 -12.74 3.40
CA GLY A 111 -11.71 -12.10 3.04
C GLY A 111 -11.57 -10.70 2.44
N HIS A 112 -10.37 -10.15 2.34
CA HIS A 112 -10.16 -8.83 1.76
C HIS A 112 -10.18 -8.89 0.24
N ASN A 113 -11.15 -8.25 -0.40
CA ASN A 113 -11.37 -8.33 -1.85
C ASN A 113 -10.19 -7.78 -2.67
N GLY A 114 -9.56 -6.72 -2.21
CA GLY A 114 -8.38 -6.16 -2.88
C GLY A 114 -7.22 -7.13 -2.86
N ILE A 115 -6.92 -7.70 -1.71
CA ILE A 115 -5.83 -8.68 -1.58
C ILE A 115 -6.14 -9.93 -2.41
N ARG A 116 -7.40 -10.39 -2.42
CA ARG A 116 -7.82 -11.52 -3.26
C ARG A 116 -7.48 -11.25 -4.74
N ASN A 117 -7.78 -10.07 -5.22
CA ASN A 117 -7.52 -9.71 -6.62
C ASN A 117 -6.02 -9.61 -6.90
N ILE A 118 -5.23 -9.07 -5.98
CA ILE A 118 -3.76 -9.01 -6.12
C ILE A 118 -3.18 -10.42 -6.20
N ILE A 119 -3.64 -11.33 -5.34
CA ILE A 119 -3.17 -12.72 -5.34
C ILE A 119 -3.43 -13.39 -6.69
N LYS A 120 -4.53 -13.04 -7.36
CA LYS A 120 -4.84 -13.56 -8.68
C LYS A 120 -3.71 -13.29 -9.69
N TYR A 121 -3.03 -12.15 -9.58
CA TYR A 121 -1.97 -11.73 -10.52
C TYR A 121 -0.57 -12.04 -10.02
N PHE A 122 -0.33 -12.03 -8.71
CA PHE A 122 1.00 -12.15 -8.12
C PHE A 122 1.23 -13.44 -7.35
N GLY A 123 0.17 -14.22 -7.07
CA GLY A 123 0.26 -15.28 -6.07
C GLY A 123 0.22 -14.68 -4.66
N ASP A 124 0.42 -15.52 -3.64
CA ASP A 124 0.24 -15.10 -2.26
C ASP A 124 1.54 -14.66 -1.56
N GLU A 125 2.68 -14.68 -2.26
CA GLU A 125 3.98 -14.33 -1.67
C GLU A 125 4.37 -12.90 -2.02
N PHE A 126 3.83 -11.93 -1.28
CA PHE A 126 4.24 -10.53 -1.30
C PHE A 126 4.02 -9.94 0.08
N TYR A 127 4.71 -8.85 0.40
CA TYR A 127 4.56 -8.20 1.70
C TYR A 127 3.25 -7.45 1.78
N ARG A 128 2.59 -7.58 2.93
CA ARG A 128 1.40 -6.82 3.24
C ARG A 128 1.51 -6.28 4.66
N ILE A 129 1.08 -5.04 4.81
CA ILE A 129 1.04 -4.38 6.10
C ILE A 129 -0.42 -4.12 6.41
N LYS A 130 -0.91 -4.82 7.43
CA LYS A 130 -2.32 -4.81 7.83
C LYS A 130 -2.54 -3.80 8.93
N PHE A 131 -3.60 -3.02 8.79
CA PHE A 131 -4.04 -2.08 9.81
C PHE A 131 -5.34 -2.53 10.41
N GLY A 132 -5.36 -2.69 11.72
CA GLY A 132 -6.60 -2.92 12.42
C GLY A 132 -7.46 -1.68 12.40
N ILE A 133 -8.72 -1.83 11.99
CA ILE A 133 -9.67 -0.72 11.94
C ILE A 133 -10.90 -0.96 12.83
N LYS A 134 -10.87 -2.03 13.61
CA LYS A 134 -11.96 -2.40 14.51
C LYS A 134 -12.10 -1.36 15.63
N ASN A 135 -13.28 -0.79 15.73
CA ASN A 135 -13.71 0.09 16.82
C ASN A 135 -13.06 1.46 16.95
N ASN A 136 -12.25 1.92 15.96
CA ASN A 136 -11.58 3.20 16.14
C ASN A 136 -11.26 3.94 14.86
N SER A 137 -11.03 5.24 15.00
CA SER A 137 -10.55 6.09 13.93
C SER A 137 -9.02 6.07 13.88
N PHE A 138 -8.47 6.40 12.73
CA PHE A 138 -7.04 6.40 12.50
C PHE A 138 -6.43 7.71 12.97
N THR A 139 -5.27 7.67 13.66
CA THR A 139 -4.60 8.83 14.21
C THR A 139 -3.26 9.08 13.51
N LYS A 140 -2.80 10.34 13.53
CA LYS A 140 -1.49 10.72 13.00
C LYS A 140 -0.35 9.96 13.67
N LYS A 141 -0.49 9.64 14.94
CA LYS A 141 0.52 8.88 15.67
C LYS A 141 0.73 7.49 15.08
N LYS A 142 -0.35 6.86 14.63
CA LYS A 142 -0.30 5.54 14.02
C LYS A 142 0.33 5.61 12.63
N ILE A 143 0.04 6.66 11.87
CA ILE A 143 0.66 6.90 10.56
C ILE A 143 2.18 7.04 10.71
N LYS A 144 2.65 7.75 11.73
CA LYS A 144 4.09 7.89 12.01
C LYS A 144 4.76 6.56 12.31
N ALA A 145 4.07 5.66 13.02
CA ALA A 145 4.59 4.32 13.28
C ALA A 145 4.79 3.54 11.99
N GLU A 146 3.89 3.73 11.01
CA GLU A 146 3.99 3.08 9.71
C GLU A 146 5.14 3.60 8.85
N ILE A 147 5.38 4.90 8.91
CA ILE A 147 6.54 5.48 8.23
C ILE A 147 7.82 4.83 8.79
N PHE A 148 7.88 4.61 10.09
CA PHE A 148 9.02 3.93 10.73
C PHE A 148 9.20 2.50 10.22
N VAL A 149 8.09 1.76 10.03
CA VAL A 149 8.14 0.40 9.47
C VAL A 149 8.69 0.45 8.05
N LEU A 150 8.25 1.41 7.23
CA LEU A 150 8.75 1.57 5.86
C LEU A 150 10.25 1.88 5.83
N GLU A 151 10.73 2.70 6.76
CA GLU A 151 12.16 2.98 6.88
C GLU A 151 12.95 1.71 7.17
N LYS A 152 12.42 0.84 8.02
CA LYS A 152 13.05 -0.45 8.30
C LYS A 152 13.13 -1.33 7.06
N PHE A 153 12.06 -1.39 6.26
CA PHE A 153 12.10 -2.13 5.00
C PHE A 153 13.17 -1.58 4.05
N SER A 154 13.21 -0.26 3.90
CA SER A 154 14.21 0.38 3.03
C SER A 154 15.63 0.09 3.48
N ASN A 155 15.89 0.11 4.78
CA ASN A 155 17.21 -0.19 5.32
C ASN A 155 17.60 -1.66 5.16
N SER A 156 16.65 -2.58 5.29
CA SER A 156 16.93 -4.01 5.14
C SER A 156 17.23 -4.39 3.70
N GLU A 157 16.73 -3.61 2.74
CA GLU A 157 16.99 -3.82 1.31
C GLU A 157 18.36 -3.27 0.88
N SER A 158 18.89 -2.35 1.63
CA SER A 158 20.19 -1.77 1.33
C SER A 158 21.32 -2.61 1.89
#